data_a87d25ed716bbb6031f30fd9a6997bb5
#
_entry.id   a87d25ed716bbb6031f30fd9a6997bb5
#
_cell.length_a   1.000
_cell.length_b   1.000
_cell.length_c   1.000
_cell.angle_alpha   90.00
_cell.angle_beta   90.00
_cell.angle_gamma   90.00
#
_symmetry.space_group_name_H-M   'P 1'
#
loop_
_entity.id
_entity.type
_entity.pdbx_description
1 polymer ?
#
loop_
_entity_poly.entity_id
_entity_poly.type
_entity_poly.pdbx_seq_one_letter_code
_entity_poly.pdbx_strand_id
1 'polypeptide(L)'
;MNVHVEVVCITADGTEQRREVLGIERAELAMETLGLSLQEGKALLKGVQDWVVAQQVNENLERQRVCKHCGRRHSTKDAGSTPVKTVFGRVEVPNPRWHRCTCETTGARTFRPTKAWLQGRTSPELLHLETSGLRRSLSPKWRTC
;
A
#
# COMPACT_ATOMS: atom_id res chain seq x y z
N MET A 1 1.69 -11.14 29.75
CA MET A 1 2.66 -10.33 28.98
C MET A 1 1.90 -9.68 27.84
N ASN A 2 2.06 -8.37 27.64
CA ASN A 2 1.45 -7.64 26.52
C ASN A 2 2.57 -7.08 25.66
N VAL A 3 2.47 -7.26 24.36
CA VAL A 3 3.42 -6.76 23.36
C VAL A 3 2.68 -5.88 22.38
N HIS A 4 3.17 -4.67 22.15
CA HIS A 4 2.65 -3.75 21.15
C HIS A 4 3.73 -3.48 20.12
N VAL A 5 3.36 -3.59 18.84
CA VAL A 5 4.26 -3.29 17.72
C VAL A 5 3.77 -2.02 17.06
N GLU A 6 4.60 -0.99 17.09
CA GLU A 6 4.32 0.30 16.46
C GLU A 6 5.22 0.52 15.25
N VAL A 7 4.66 1.14 14.23
CA VAL A 7 5.41 1.67 13.08
C VAL A 7 5.51 3.17 13.23
N VAL A 8 6.73 3.68 13.13
CA VAL A 8 7.02 5.13 13.13
C VAL A 8 7.36 5.55 11.71
N CYS A 9 6.64 6.52 11.18
CA CYS A 9 6.95 7.17 9.92
C CYS A 9 7.49 8.58 10.21
N ILE A 10 8.63 8.91 9.63
CA ILE A 10 9.23 10.26 9.70
C ILE A 10 9.07 10.87 8.32
N THR A 11 8.26 11.92 8.22
CA THR A 11 8.02 12.64 6.98
C THR A 11 9.20 13.54 6.63
N ALA A 12 9.24 14.05 5.39
CA ALA A 12 10.36 14.86 4.89
C ALA A 12 10.57 16.18 5.68
N ASP A 13 9.53 16.66 6.36
CA ASP A 13 9.58 17.84 7.24
C ASP A 13 10.00 17.51 8.68
N GLY A 14 10.32 16.23 8.96
CA GLY A 14 10.73 15.74 10.29
C GLY A 14 9.55 15.42 11.23
N THR A 15 8.31 15.49 10.78
CA THR A 15 7.15 15.13 11.59
C THR A 15 7.10 13.62 11.79
N GLU A 16 7.01 13.18 13.04
CA GLU A 16 6.80 11.78 13.38
C GLU A 16 5.32 11.43 13.47
N GLN A 17 4.94 10.33 12.82
CA GLN A 17 3.63 9.72 12.95
C GLN A 17 3.78 8.28 13.42
N ARG A 18 3.03 7.89 14.44
CA ARG A 18 3.08 6.54 15.04
C ARG A 18 1.75 5.83 14.85
N ARG A 19 1.83 4.54 14.61
CA ARG A 19 0.63 3.68 14.53
C ARG A 19 0.95 2.31 15.10
N GLU A 20 0.13 1.86 16.04
CA GLU A 20 0.13 0.45 16.45
C GLU A 20 -0.42 -0.41 15.32
N VAL A 21 0.31 -1.44 14.95
CA VAL A 21 -0.04 -2.37 13.86
C VAL A 21 -0.37 -3.76 14.36
N LEU A 22 0.09 -4.11 15.58
CA LEU A 22 -0.22 -5.39 16.21
C LEU A 22 -0.15 -5.25 17.74
N GLY A 23 -1.19 -5.74 18.42
CA GLY A 23 -1.21 -6.00 19.86
C GLY A 23 -1.29 -7.50 20.11
N ILE A 24 -0.47 -8.01 21.03
CA ILE A 24 -0.43 -9.42 21.40
C ILE A 24 -0.55 -9.52 22.90
N GLU A 25 -1.49 -10.31 23.38
CA GLU A 25 -1.65 -10.65 24.79
C GLU A 25 -1.37 -12.14 25.02
N ARG A 26 -0.53 -12.43 26.02
CA ARG A 26 -0.20 -13.79 26.45
C ARG A 26 -0.42 -13.92 27.94
N ALA A 27 -1.36 -14.76 28.36
CA ALA A 27 -1.63 -15.03 29.76
C ALA A 27 -0.57 -15.96 30.36
N GLU A 28 -0.24 -17.03 29.64
CA GLU A 28 0.69 -18.07 30.08
C GLU A 28 1.63 -18.50 28.96
N LEU A 29 2.75 -19.13 29.35
CA LEU A 29 3.68 -19.72 28.42
C LEU A 29 3.28 -21.17 28.13
N ALA A 30 2.94 -21.44 26.88
CA ALA A 30 2.63 -22.77 26.36
C ALA A 30 3.22 -22.93 24.96
N MET A 31 3.35 -24.14 24.47
CA MET A 31 3.86 -24.38 23.11
C MET A 31 2.99 -23.72 22.05
N GLU A 32 1.69 -23.68 22.26
CA GLU A 32 0.68 -23.09 21.37
C GLU A 32 0.76 -21.55 21.32
N THR A 33 1.30 -20.95 22.38
CA THR A 33 1.42 -19.47 22.52
C THR A 33 2.85 -18.97 22.39
N LEU A 34 3.80 -19.86 22.07
CA LEU A 34 5.21 -19.53 21.95
C LEU A 34 5.48 -18.72 20.66
N GLY A 35 5.98 -17.50 20.83
CA GLY A 35 6.34 -16.63 19.71
C GLY A 35 5.13 -16.06 18.98
N LEU A 36 5.27 -15.87 17.67
CA LEU A 36 4.23 -15.38 16.78
C LEU A 36 3.52 -16.53 16.06
N SER A 37 2.21 -16.54 16.09
CA SER A 37 1.44 -17.39 15.20
C SER A 37 1.54 -16.92 13.74
N LEU A 38 1.24 -17.80 12.80
CA LEU A 38 1.18 -17.44 11.38
C LEU A 38 0.18 -16.32 11.11
N GLN A 39 -0.94 -16.31 11.83
CA GLN A 39 -1.98 -15.29 11.71
C GLN A 39 -1.49 -13.93 12.20
N GLU A 40 -0.81 -13.88 13.34
CA GLU A 40 -0.22 -12.66 13.89
C GLU A 40 0.88 -12.12 12.99
N GLY A 41 1.75 -12.99 12.45
CA GLY A 41 2.75 -12.59 11.47
C GLY A 41 2.14 -11.98 10.19
N LYS A 42 1.08 -12.58 9.67
CA LYS A 42 0.33 -12.03 8.53
C LYS A 42 -0.33 -10.69 8.86
N ALA A 43 -0.93 -10.56 10.04
CA ALA A 43 -1.56 -9.32 10.48
C ALA A 43 -0.53 -8.21 10.64
N LEU A 44 0.63 -8.50 11.22
CA LEU A 44 1.75 -7.58 11.36
C LEU A 44 2.22 -7.06 9.99
N LEU A 45 2.55 -7.94 9.07
CA LEU A 45 3.04 -7.57 7.74
C LEU A 45 1.99 -6.77 6.96
N LYS A 46 0.72 -7.16 7.06
CA LYS A 46 -0.38 -6.40 6.45
C LYS A 46 -0.52 -5.02 7.07
N GLY A 47 -0.48 -4.90 8.40
CA GLY A 47 -0.58 -3.62 9.11
C GLY A 47 0.54 -2.66 8.75
N VAL A 48 1.78 -3.15 8.70
CA VAL A 48 2.95 -2.37 8.25
C VAL A 48 2.76 -1.90 6.82
N GLN A 49 2.39 -2.80 5.91
CA GLN A 49 2.18 -2.47 4.51
C GLN A 49 1.08 -1.44 4.30
N ASP A 50 -0.08 -1.61 4.96
CA ASP A 50 -1.20 -0.67 4.85
C ASP A 50 -0.76 0.75 5.27
N TRP A 51 0.05 0.84 6.35
CA TRP A 51 0.57 2.11 6.84
C TRP A 51 1.58 2.73 5.88
N VAL A 52 2.56 1.95 5.39
CA VAL A 52 3.57 2.42 4.43
C VAL A 52 2.91 2.92 3.14
N VAL A 53 1.97 2.15 2.58
CA VAL A 53 1.24 2.56 1.36
C VAL A 53 0.46 3.84 1.60
N ALA A 54 -0.23 3.97 2.74
CA ALA A 54 -0.99 5.17 3.07
C ALA A 54 -0.08 6.42 3.13
N GLN A 55 1.08 6.32 3.78
CA GLN A 55 2.02 7.45 3.87
C GLN A 55 2.62 7.81 2.51
N GLN A 56 3.09 6.84 1.74
CA GLN A 56 3.65 7.06 0.41
C GLN A 56 2.64 7.74 -0.54
N VAL A 57 1.40 7.26 -0.52
CA VAL A 57 0.34 7.82 -1.37
C VAL A 57 -0.04 9.22 -0.93
N ASN A 58 -0.20 9.45 0.38
CA ASN A 58 -0.54 10.77 0.92
C ASN A 58 0.52 11.81 0.58
N GLU A 59 1.80 11.52 0.79
CA GLU A 59 2.90 12.42 0.41
C GLU A 59 2.91 12.71 -1.09
N ASN A 60 2.68 11.70 -1.92
CA ASN A 60 2.63 11.86 -3.36
C ASN A 60 1.45 12.76 -3.78
N LEU A 61 0.26 12.53 -3.20
CA LEU A 61 -0.93 13.31 -3.47
C LEU A 61 -0.76 14.77 -3.02
N GLU A 62 -0.22 15.03 -1.83
CA GLU A 62 0.01 16.39 -1.35
C GLU A 62 1.00 17.16 -2.23
N ARG A 63 2.09 16.53 -2.69
CA ARG A 63 3.02 17.13 -3.66
C ARG A 63 2.36 17.49 -4.98
N GLN A 64 1.41 16.67 -5.45
CA GLN A 64 0.72 16.89 -6.73
C GLN A 64 -0.50 17.82 -6.60
N ARG A 65 -0.92 18.13 -5.35
CA ARG A 65 -2.12 18.93 -5.10
C ARG A 65 -2.00 20.39 -5.54
N VAL A 66 -0.80 20.89 -5.70
CA VAL A 66 -0.52 22.27 -6.09
C VAL A 66 -0.27 22.36 -7.59
N CYS A 67 -1.02 23.21 -8.27
CA CYS A 67 -0.81 23.50 -9.69
C CYS A 67 0.57 24.12 -9.92
N LYS A 68 1.36 23.52 -10.80
CA LYS A 68 2.73 23.97 -11.10
C LYS A 68 2.78 25.34 -11.81
N HIS A 69 1.67 25.78 -12.43
CA HIS A 69 1.62 27.02 -13.17
C HIS A 69 1.19 28.21 -12.30
N CYS A 70 0.18 28.04 -11.45
CA CYS A 70 -0.40 29.15 -10.69
C CYS A 70 -0.34 29.00 -9.17
N GLY A 71 0.19 27.89 -8.65
CA GLY A 71 0.31 27.64 -7.22
C GLY A 71 -1.02 27.35 -6.50
N ARG A 72 -2.16 27.36 -7.17
CA ARG A 72 -3.46 27.04 -6.55
C ARG A 72 -3.60 25.55 -6.32
N ARG A 73 -4.27 25.17 -5.24
CA ARG A 73 -4.60 23.76 -4.96
C ARG A 73 -5.72 23.26 -5.88
N HIS A 74 -5.54 22.10 -6.46
CA HIS A 74 -6.59 21.42 -7.22
C HIS A 74 -7.76 21.04 -6.31
N SER A 75 -8.97 21.38 -6.71
CA SER A 75 -10.18 20.96 -5.98
C SER A 75 -10.52 19.50 -6.27
N THR A 76 -11.03 18.80 -5.27
CA THR A 76 -11.43 17.40 -5.40
C THR A 76 -12.80 17.32 -6.06
N LYS A 77 -12.91 16.53 -7.12
CA LYS A 77 -14.18 16.15 -7.73
C LYS A 77 -14.82 14.97 -7.01
N ASP A 78 -14.03 13.92 -6.80
CA ASP A 78 -14.46 12.73 -6.04
C ASP A 78 -13.26 12.14 -5.28
N ALA A 79 -13.57 11.46 -4.16
CA ALA A 79 -12.61 10.74 -3.33
C ALA A 79 -12.78 9.24 -3.58
N GLY A 80 -12.12 8.71 -4.61
CA GLY A 80 -12.13 7.29 -4.92
C GLY A 80 -10.95 6.54 -4.32
N SER A 81 -11.04 5.22 -4.26
CA SER A 81 -9.92 4.32 -4.00
C SER A 81 -9.82 3.24 -5.07
N THR A 82 -8.67 2.60 -5.14
CA THR A 82 -8.41 1.46 -6.03
C THR A 82 -7.81 0.33 -5.19
N PRO A 83 -8.44 -0.85 -5.19
CA PRO A 83 -7.87 -2.01 -4.53
C PRO A 83 -6.67 -2.54 -5.32
N VAL A 84 -5.57 -2.76 -4.62
CA VAL A 84 -4.34 -3.36 -5.17
C VAL A 84 -4.01 -4.62 -4.39
N LYS A 85 -3.78 -5.73 -5.10
CA LYS A 85 -3.31 -6.99 -4.53
C LYS A 85 -1.79 -6.93 -4.37
N THR A 86 -1.31 -7.35 -3.23
CA THR A 86 0.12 -7.40 -2.90
C THR A 86 0.46 -8.74 -2.25
N VAL A 87 1.75 -9.00 -2.03
CA VAL A 87 2.22 -10.21 -1.35
C VAL A 87 1.64 -10.35 0.06
N PHE A 88 1.40 -9.23 0.75
CA PHE A 88 0.88 -9.22 2.13
C PHE A 88 -0.62 -8.92 2.21
N GLY A 89 -1.34 -9.11 1.10
CA GLY A 89 -2.78 -8.94 1.04
C GLY A 89 -3.21 -7.73 0.20
N ARG A 90 -4.50 -7.43 0.25
CA ARG A 90 -5.11 -6.34 -0.49
C ARG A 90 -4.98 -5.03 0.29
N VAL A 91 -4.61 -3.97 -0.41
CA VAL A 91 -4.57 -2.59 0.11
C VAL A 91 -5.51 -1.71 -0.70
N GLU A 92 -6.15 -0.73 -0.04
CA GLU A 92 -6.97 0.29 -0.69
C GLU A 92 -6.11 1.54 -0.91
N VAL A 93 -5.79 1.81 -2.16
CA VAL A 93 -4.97 2.95 -2.56
C VAL A 93 -5.88 4.14 -2.86
N PRO A 94 -5.77 5.28 -2.13
CA PRO A 94 -6.49 6.49 -2.46
C PRO A 94 -6.25 6.91 -3.91
N ASN A 95 -7.32 7.10 -4.66
CA ASN A 95 -7.30 7.44 -6.08
C ASN A 95 -8.32 8.53 -6.40
N PRO A 96 -8.14 9.74 -5.84
CA PRO A 96 -9.07 10.83 -6.05
C PRO A 96 -9.06 11.32 -7.48
N ARG A 97 -10.16 11.95 -7.88
CA ARG A 97 -10.24 12.74 -9.11
C ARG A 97 -10.25 14.22 -8.77
N TRP A 98 -9.39 14.99 -9.42
CA TRP A 98 -9.26 16.40 -9.19
C TRP A 98 -9.66 17.21 -10.43
N HIS A 99 -10.17 18.42 -10.20
CA HIS A 99 -10.37 19.39 -11.27
C HIS A 99 -9.02 19.99 -11.66
N ARG A 100 -8.80 20.12 -12.97
CA ARG A 100 -7.68 20.90 -13.49
C ARG A 100 -7.85 22.37 -13.15
N CYS A 101 -6.73 23.06 -13.02
CA CYS A 101 -6.74 24.49 -12.83
C CYS A 101 -7.19 25.22 -14.11
N THR A 102 -7.89 26.32 -13.96
CA THR A 102 -8.32 27.18 -15.08
C THR A 102 -7.17 27.78 -15.89
N CYS A 103 -5.96 27.81 -15.32
CA CYS A 103 -4.74 28.21 -16.02
C CYS A 103 -4.20 27.13 -16.99
N GLU A 104 -4.69 25.89 -16.89
CA GLU A 104 -4.37 24.80 -17.81
C GLU A 104 -5.41 24.75 -18.93
N THR A 105 -5.05 25.25 -20.10
CA THR A 105 -5.98 25.37 -21.25
C THR A 105 -6.12 24.09 -22.05
N THR A 106 -5.25 23.10 -21.85
CA THR A 106 -5.22 21.86 -22.61
C THR A 106 -5.61 20.64 -21.78
N GLY A 107 -6.38 19.73 -22.37
CA GLY A 107 -6.73 18.44 -21.79
C GLY A 107 -8.10 18.37 -21.12
N ALA A 108 -8.40 17.22 -20.54
CA ALA A 108 -9.68 16.98 -19.86
C ALA A 108 -9.83 17.84 -18.61
N ARG A 109 -11.06 18.26 -18.30
CA ARG A 109 -11.37 19.10 -17.11
C ARG A 109 -10.98 18.48 -15.77
N THR A 110 -10.80 17.18 -15.74
CA THR A 110 -10.43 16.43 -14.52
C THR A 110 -9.33 15.44 -14.81
N PHE A 111 -8.57 15.08 -13.77
CA PHE A 111 -7.50 14.08 -13.87
C PHE A 111 -7.39 13.28 -12.56
N ARG A 112 -6.72 12.13 -12.64
CA ARG A 112 -6.32 11.32 -11.49
C ARG A 112 -4.81 11.43 -11.29
N PRO A 113 -4.35 11.95 -10.14
CA PRO A 113 -2.92 12.14 -9.90
C PRO A 113 -2.15 10.80 -9.84
N THR A 114 -2.84 9.72 -9.49
CA THR A 114 -2.25 8.38 -9.40
C THR A 114 -2.01 7.70 -10.75
N LYS A 115 -2.60 8.21 -11.85
CA LYS A 115 -2.57 7.56 -13.18
C LYS A 115 -1.14 7.28 -13.68
N ALA A 116 -0.18 8.10 -13.31
CA ALA A 116 1.20 7.95 -13.79
C ALA A 116 1.89 6.69 -13.25
N TRP A 117 1.56 6.26 -12.02
CA TRP A 117 2.21 5.16 -11.35
C TRP A 117 1.27 4.00 -11.00
N LEU A 118 -0.04 4.25 -10.83
CA LEU A 118 -1.04 3.21 -10.55
C LEU A 118 -1.55 2.60 -11.86
N GLN A 119 -0.74 1.74 -12.48
CA GLN A 119 -1.03 1.16 -13.79
C GLN A 119 -1.66 -0.23 -13.72
N GLY A 120 -1.97 -0.74 -12.54
CA GLY A 120 -2.55 -2.07 -12.36
C GLY A 120 -3.19 -2.25 -11.00
N ARG A 121 -3.71 -3.45 -10.77
CA ARG A 121 -4.34 -3.85 -9.50
C ARG A 121 -3.59 -4.95 -8.76
N THR A 122 -2.40 -5.29 -9.23
CA THR A 122 -1.53 -6.30 -8.63
C THR A 122 -0.11 -5.77 -8.61
N SER A 123 0.56 -5.90 -7.47
CA SER A 123 1.96 -5.45 -7.36
C SER A 123 2.86 -6.29 -8.26
N PRO A 124 3.94 -5.69 -8.83
CA PRO A 124 4.88 -6.43 -9.68
C PRO A 124 5.51 -7.63 -8.97
N GLU A 125 5.75 -7.52 -7.67
CA GLU A 125 6.33 -8.59 -6.87
C GLU A 125 5.36 -9.79 -6.76
N LEU A 126 4.06 -9.55 -6.51
CA LEU A 126 3.06 -10.62 -6.50
C LEU A 126 2.94 -11.27 -7.87
N LEU A 127 2.90 -10.49 -8.95
CA LEU A 127 2.90 -11.01 -10.32
C LEU A 127 4.13 -11.89 -10.60
N HIS A 128 5.31 -11.48 -10.12
CA HIS A 128 6.53 -12.26 -10.26
C HIS A 128 6.43 -13.60 -9.52
N LEU A 129 5.91 -13.60 -8.29
CA LEU A 129 5.73 -14.83 -7.52
C LEU A 129 4.72 -15.79 -8.16
N GLU A 130 3.59 -15.27 -8.63
CA GLU A 130 2.58 -16.05 -9.34
C GLU A 130 3.14 -16.70 -10.62
N THR A 131 3.87 -15.95 -11.44
CA THR A 131 4.48 -16.46 -12.67
C THR A 131 5.61 -17.46 -12.40
N SER A 132 6.41 -17.25 -11.36
CA SER A 132 7.48 -18.15 -10.95
C SER A 132 6.91 -19.46 -10.36
N GLY A 133 5.82 -19.38 -9.61
CA GLY A 133 5.09 -20.54 -9.08
C GLY A 133 4.49 -21.40 -10.19
N LEU A 134 3.88 -20.78 -11.18
CA LEU A 134 3.35 -21.46 -12.37
C LEU A 134 4.43 -22.17 -13.16
N ARG A 135 5.62 -21.58 -13.33
CA ARG A 135 6.76 -22.22 -14.02
C ARG A 135 7.23 -23.48 -13.29
N ARG A 136 7.24 -23.49 -11.96
CA ARG A 136 7.60 -24.70 -11.19
C ARG A 136 6.57 -25.82 -11.31
N SER A 137 5.29 -25.51 -11.44
CA SER A 137 4.23 -26.51 -11.62
C SER A 137 4.20 -27.11 -13.04
N LEU A 138 4.78 -26.44 -14.03
CA LEU A 138 4.87 -26.88 -15.42
C LEU A 138 6.18 -27.61 -15.76
N SER A 139 7.08 -27.80 -14.80
CA SER A 139 8.26 -28.61 -14.99
C SER A 139 7.87 -30.06 -15.25
N PRO A 140 8.31 -30.70 -16.36
CA PRO A 140 7.95 -32.06 -16.66
C PRO A 140 8.48 -32.98 -15.55
N LYS A 141 7.61 -33.77 -14.95
CA LYS A 141 8.05 -34.91 -14.14
C LYS A 141 8.88 -35.79 -15.06
N TRP A 142 10.18 -35.84 -14.83
CA TRP A 142 11.04 -36.83 -15.45
C TRP A 142 10.51 -38.21 -15.03
N ARG A 143 9.91 -38.92 -15.97
CA ARG A 143 9.66 -40.34 -15.80
C ARG A 143 11.02 -41.01 -15.97
N THR A 144 11.59 -41.45 -14.87
CA THR A 144 12.64 -42.44 -14.90
C THR A 144 11.98 -43.77 -15.26
N CYS A 145 12.38 -44.33 -16.40
CA CYS A 145 12.24 -45.79 -16.69
C CYS A 145 13.23 -46.55 -15.86
#